data_229d1ef0548d39e4e5347a275082fada
#
_entry.id   229d1ef0548d39e4e5347a275082fada
#
_cell.length_a   1.000
_cell.length_b   1.000
_cell.length_c   1.000
_cell.angle_alpha   90.00
_cell.angle_beta   90.00
_cell.angle_gamma   90.00
#
_symmetry.space_group_name_H-M   'P 1'
#
loop_
_entity.id
_entity.type
_entity.pdbx_description
1 polymer ?
#
loop_
_entity_poly.entity_id
_entity_poly.type
_entity_poly.pdbx_seq_one_letter_code
_entity_poly.pdbx_strand_id
1 'polypeptide(L)'
;MIQFSRHILDNGLTVICHTDKSTPFVSVNVLYKVGSRNEQADKTGFAHLFEHLMFSGSTHIEDYDKHVQLAGGESNAYTTNDLTNYYITIPASNIETALWLESDRMAGFEPFAIFPGYTKTRRYRRI
;
A
#
# COMPACT_ATOMS: atom_id res chain seq x y z
N MET A 1 13.40 19.34 -16.27
CA MET A 1 11.97 18.95 -16.22
C MET A 1 11.93 17.44 -16.03
N ILE A 2 11.18 16.94 -15.04
CA ILE A 2 11.05 15.50 -14.80
C ILE A 2 10.24 14.88 -15.96
N GLN A 3 10.81 13.90 -16.62
CA GLN A 3 10.12 13.13 -17.66
C GLN A 3 9.46 11.91 -17.03
N PHE A 4 8.18 11.68 -17.31
CA PHE A 4 7.44 10.53 -16.83
C PHE A 4 6.50 10.00 -17.91
N SER A 5 6.14 8.74 -17.82
CA SER A 5 5.05 8.13 -18.57
C SER A 5 3.82 7.97 -17.68
N ARG A 6 2.63 8.07 -18.28
CA ARG A 6 1.34 7.86 -17.61
C ARG A 6 0.54 6.81 -18.34
N HIS A 7 0.04 5.84 -17.58
CA HIS A 7 -0.82 4.77 -18.08
C HIS A 7 -2.09 4.70 -17.23
N ILE A 8 -3.20 4.31 -17.85
CA ILE A 8 -4.45 4.02 -17.15
C ILE A 8 -4.77 2.56 -17.45
N LEU A 9 -4.86 1.74 -16.41
CA LEU A 9 -5.21 0.34 -16.51
C LEU A 9 -6.72 0.16 -16.72
N ASP A 10 -7.15 -1.02 -17.18
CA ASP A 10 -8.57 -1.31 -17.48
C ASP A 10 -9.48 -1.15 -16.26
N ASN A 11 -8.94 -1.33 -15.04
CA ASN A 11 -9.65 -1.10 -13.78
C ASN A 11 -9.68 0.36 -13.33
N GLY A 12 -9.16 1.30 -14.14
CA GLY A 12 -9.12 2.73 -13.86
C GLY A 12 -7.93 3.21 -13.02
N LEU A 13 -7.02 2.29 -12.59
CA LEU A 13 -5.82 2.69 -11.86
C LEU A 13 -4.89 3.51 -12.74
N THR A 14 -4.51 4.69 -12.28
CA THR A 14 -3.52 5.53 -12.96
C THR A 14 -2.12 5.16 -12.46
N VAL A 15 -1.24 4.77 -13.37
CA VAL A 15 0.17 4.44 -13.11
C VAL A 15 1.05 5.54 -13.71
N ILE A 16 1.94 6.08 -12.91
CA ILE A 16 2.94 7.08 -13.33
C ILE A 16 4.32 6.46 -13.10
N CYS A 17 5.14 6.43 -14.15
CA CYS A 17 6.49 5.90 -14.09
C CYS A 17 7.51 6.98 -14.48
N HIS A 18 8.53 7.13 -13.65
CA HIS A 18 9.71 7.94 -13.92
C HIS A 18 10.95 7.05 -13.79
N THR A 19 11.86 7.15 -14.75
CA THR A 19 13.11 6.40 -14.72
C THR A 19 14.27 7.31 -14.35
N ASP A 20 14.90 7.02 -13.22
CA ASP A 20 16.16 7.62 -12.79
C ASP A 20 17.24 6.53 -12.71
N LYS A 21 18.27 6.67 -13.53
CA LYS A 21 19.39 5.70 -13.60
C LYS A 21 20.55 6.06 -12.64
N SER A 22 20.41 7.13 -11.88
CA SER A 22 21.45 7.60 -10.95
C SER A 22 21.49 6.81 -9.63
N THR A 23 20.45 6.01 -9.36
CA THR A 23 20.32 5.23 -8.13
C THR A 23 19.98 3.75 -8.43
N PRO A 24 20.48 2.80 -7.62
CA PRO A 24 20.09 1.39 -7.71
C PRO A 24 18.77 1.09 -6.98
N PHE A 25 18.12 2.09 -6.39
CA PHE A 25 16.85 1.95 -5.69
C PHE A 25 15.66 2.38 -6.54
N VAL A 26 14.50 1.81 -6.23
CA VAL A 26 13.20 2.22 -6.75
C VAL A 26 12.29 2.60 -5.60
N SER A 27 11.46 3.62 -5.81
CA SER A 27 10.36 3.95 -4.91
C SER A 27 9.03 3.57 -5.57
N VAL A 28 8.28 2.68 -4.92
CA VAL A 28 6.90 2.36 -5.29
C VAL A 28 5.99 3.15 -4.36
N ASN A 29 5.10 3.95 -4.92
CA ASN A 29 4.26 4.88 -4.19
C ASN A 29 2.80 4.66 -4.58
N VAL A 30 1.93 4.41 -3.59
CA VAL A 30 0.50 4.20 -3.77
C VAL A 30 -0.28 5.27 -3.03
N LEU A 31 -1.05 6.05 -3.77
CA LEU A 31 -1.79 7.19 -3.25
C LEU A 31 -3.29 6.92 -3.33
N TYR A 32 -3.95 6.95 -2.16
CA TYR A 32 -5.39 6.91 -2.01
C TYR A 32 -5.93 8.32 -1.81
N LYS A 33 -6.91 8.72 -2.61
CA LYS A 33 -7.58 10.03 -2.50
C LYS A 33 -8.61 10.04 -1.37
N VAL A 34 -8.18 9.64 -0.19
CA VAL A 34 -8.97 9.59 1.04
C VAL A 34 -8.13 10.13 2.19
N GLY A 35 -8.66 11.06 2.93
CA GLY A 35 -8.02 11.66 4.10
C GLY A 35 -9.05 12.14 5.12
N SER A 36 -8.61 12.88 6.14
CA SER A 36 -9.47 13.26 7.28
C SER A 36 -10.67 14.11 6.89
N ARG A 37 -10.65 14.86 5.79
CA ARG A 37 -11.83 15.62 5.32
C ARG A 37 -12.98 14.75 4.80
N ASN A 38 -12.71 13.47 4.49
CA ASN A 38 -13.74 12.52 4.05
C ASN A 38 -14.46 11.86 5.23
N GLU A 39 -14.04 12.14 6.47
CA GLU A 39 -14.59 11.58 7.68
C GLU A 39 -15.88 12.29 8.09
N GLN A 40 -16.76 11.55 8.77
CA GLN A 40 -17.94 12.14 9.42
C GLN A 40 -17.50 12.82 10.72
N ALA A 41 -18.16 13.92 11.09
CA ALA A 41 -17.79 14.75 12.23
C ALA A 41 -17.80 14.00 13.58
N ASP A 42 -18.64 12.95 13.69
CA ASP A 42 -18.74 12.07 14.86
C ASP A 42 -17.83 10.84 14.80
N LYS A 43 -17.05 10.68 13.71
CA LYS A 43 -16.16 9.54 13.44
C LYS A 43 -14.84 10.02 12.85
N THR A 44 -14.09 10.77 13.64
CA THR A 44 -12.78 11.30 13.23
C THR A 44 -11.64 10.35 13.57
N GLY A 45 -10.55 10.42 12.81
CA GLY A 45 -9.34 9.61 13.00
C GLY A 45 -9.34 8.27 12.26
N PHE A 46 -10.39 7.94 11.51
CA PHE A 46 -10.47 6.68 10.77
C PHE A 46 -9.45 6.59 9.64
N ALA A 47 -9.20 7.67 8.89
CA ALA A 47 -8.21 7.65 7.82
C ALA A 47 -6.81 7.32 8.35
N HIS A 48 -6.41 7.92 9.46
CA HIS A 48 -5.15 7.63 10.14
C HIS A 48 -5.13 6.23 10.77
N LEU A 49 -6.24 5.78 11.34
CA LEU A 49 -6.36 4.41 11.84
C LEU A 49 -6.18 3.40 10.71
N PHE A 50 -6.83 3.59 9.57
CA PHE A 50 -6.67 2.71 8.42
C PHE A 50 -5.23 2.72 7.88
N GLU A 51 -4.52 3.83 7.93
CA GLU A 51 -3.10 3.89 7.60
C GLU A 51 -2.31 2.86 8.44
N HIS A 52 -2.47 2.86 9.76
CA HIS A 52 -1.82 1.88 10.64
C HIS A 52 -2.27 0.45 10.36
N LEU A 53 -3.57 0.24 10.16
CA LEU A 53 -4.13 -1.10 9.90
C LEU A 53 -3.58 -1.71 8.62
N MET A 54 -3.28 -0.91 7.60
CA MET A 54 -2.76 -1.36 6.31
C MET A 54 -1.34 -1.97 6.40
N PHE A 55 -0.63 -1.78 7.49
CA PHE A 55 0.65 -2.45 7.77
C PHE A 55 0.50 -3.79 8.49
N SER A 56 -0.68 -4.09 9.03
CA SER A 56 -0.89 -5.29 9.85
C SER A 56 -1.13 -6.57 9.05
N GLY A 57 -1.29 -6.48 7.72
CA GLY A 57 -1.40 -7.62 6.84
C GLY A 57 -2.51 -7.54 5.81
N SER A 58 -2.54 -8.53 4.93
CA SER A 58 -3.48 -8.68 3.83
C SER A 58 -3.80 -10.16 3.60
N THR A 59 -4.54 -10.49 2.55
CA THR A 59 -5.02 -11.88 2.31
C THR A 59 -3.91 -12.93 2.35
N HIS A 60 -2.73 -12.63 1.81
CA HIS A 60 -1.62 -13.58 1.72
C HIS A 60 -0.39 -13.15 2.53
N ILE A 61 -0.43 -11.96 3.13
CA ILE A 61 0.69 -11.34 3.83
C ILE A 61 0.30 -11.12 5.29
N GLU A 62 0.99 -11.80 6.21
CA GLU A 62 0.75 -11.68 7.65
C GLU A 62 1.57 -10.55 8.28
N ASP A 63 2.75 -10.25 7.71
CA ASP A 63 3.69 -9.26 8.22
C ASP A 63 4.30 -8.51 7.02
N TYR A 64 3.76 -7.34 6.75
CA TYR A 64 4.15 -6.51 5.61
C TYR A 64 5.60 -6.04 5.71
N ASP A 65 5.98 -5.51 6.86
CA ASP A 65 7.30 -4.93 7.09
C ASP A 65 8.41 -5.97 7.00
N LYS A 66 8.16 -7.19 7.46
CA LYS A 66 9.11 -8.29 7.35
C LYS A 66 9.49 -8.59 5.89
N HIS A 67 8.51 -8.62 4.99
CA HIS A 67 8.77 -8.85 3.57
C HIS A 67 9.58 -7.71 2.95
N VAL A 68 9.28 -6.46 3.30
CA VAL A 68 10.03 -5.29 2.85
C VAL A 68 11.48 -5.34 3.32
N GLN A 69 11.70 -5.63 4.62
CA GLN A 69 13.04 -5.71 5.22
C GLN A 69 13.87 -6.86 4.63
N LEU A 70 13.28 -8.04 4.43
CA LEU A 70 13.96 -9.18 3.81
C LEU A 70 14.39 -8.89 2.36
N ALA A 71 13.65 -8.04 1.67
CA ALA A 71 13.99 -7.56 0.33
C ALA A 71 14.94 -6.34 0.32
N GLY A 72 15.45 -5.93 1.49
CA GLY A 72 16.39 -4.83 1.64
C GLY A 72 15.76 -3.45 1.47
N GLY A 73 14.46 -3.34 1.67
CA GLY A 73 13.70 -2.09 1.56
C GLY A 73 13.29 -1.51 2.90
N GLU A 74 12.66 -0.36 2.82
CA GLU A 74 11.96 0.32 3.90
C GLU A 74 10.58 0.78 3.41
N SER A 75 9.60 0.82 4.30
CA SER A 75 8.23 1.27 4.02
C SER A 75 7.83 2.36 5.00
N ASN A 76 6.96 3.25 4.53
CA ASN A 76 6.33 4.26 5.37
C ASN A 76 5.02 4.73 4.75
N ALA A 77 4.24 5.49 5.52
CA ALA A 77 3.01 6.12 5.07
C ALA A 77 2.78 7.45 5.76
N TYR A 78 1.84 8.22 5.23
CA TYR A 78 1.30 9.39 5.89
C TYR A 78 -0.13 9.67 5.44
N THR A 79 -0.93 10.22 6.35
CA THR A 79 -2.30 10.68 6.10
C THR A 79 -2.38 12.19 6.23
N THR A 80 -3.04 12.82 5.27
CA THR A 80 -3.36 14.25 5.29
C THR A 80 -4.87 14.46 5.29
N ASN A 81 -5.32 15.71 5.16
CA ASN A 81 -6.74 16.00 5.01
C ASN A 81 -7.34 15.39 3.73
N ASP A 82 -6.53 15.27 2.67
CA ASP A 82 -7.01 14.97 1.31
C ASP A 82 -6.65 13.57 0.83
N LEU A 83 -5.59 12.97 1.40
CA LEU A 83 -5.04 11.73 0.88
C LEU A 83 -4.31 10.92 1.96
N THR A 84 -4.21 9.61 1.70
CA THR A 84 -3.32 8.69 2.41
C THR A 84 -2.35 8.10 1.41
N ASN A 85 -1.06 8.16 1.72
CA ASN A 85 0.01 7.75 0.83
C ASN A 85 0.87 6.68 1.50
N TYR A 86 1.13 5.59 0.78
CA TYR A 86 2.04 4.51 1.18
C TYR A 86 3.20 4.48 0.21
N TYR A 87 4.41 4.25 0.71
CA TYR A 87 5.57 4.11 -0.16
C TYR A 87 6.58 3.10 0.38
N ILE A 88 7.23 2.43 -0.56
CA ILE A 88 8.32 1.48 -0.32
C ILE A 88 9.52 1.98 -1.12
N THR A 89 10.67 2.06 -0.47
CA THR A 89 11.98 2.24 -1.12
C THR A 89 12.72 0.93 -1.03
N ILE A 90 13.12 0.37 -2.17
CA ILE A 90 13.67 -0.99 -2.25
C ILE A 90 14.73 -1.06 -3.36
N PRO A 91 15.75 -1.95 -3.28
CA PRO A 91 16.64 -2.19 -4.41
C PRO A 91 15.86 -2.52 -5.68
N ALA A 92 16.26 -1.94 -6.81
CA ALA A 92 15.54 -2.07 -8.08
C ALA A 92 15.40 -3.54 -8.55
N SER A 93 16.34 -4.42 -8.16
CA SER A 93 16.25 -5.87 -8.40
C SER A 93 15.06 -6.54 -7.74
N ASN A 94 14.49 -5.92 -6.69
CA ASN A 94 13.41 -6.48 -5.86
C ASN A 94 12.08 -5.72 -6.04
N ILE A 95 11.94 -4.94 -7.12
CA ILE A 95 10.71 -4.17 -7.41
C ILE A 95 9.45 -5.04 -7.43
N GLU A 96 9.55 -6.28 -7.90
CA GLU A 96 8.43 -7.21 -7.95
C GLU A 96 7.86 -7.50 -6.57
N THR A 97 8.72 -7.58 -5.53
CA THR A 97 8.27 -7.73 -4.14
C THR A 97 7.41 -6.54 -3.71
N ALA A 98 7.84 -5.31 -4.00
CA ALA A 98 7.07 -4.13 -3.65
C ALA A 98 5.71 -4.07 -4.39
N LEU A 99 5.70 -4.40 -5.68
CA LEU A 99 4.47 -4.44 -6.47
C LEU A 99 3.52 -5.55 -6.00
N TRP A 100 4.05 -6.71 -5.62
CA TRP A 100 3.25 -7.80 -5.05
C TRP A 100 2.61 -7.40 -3.72
N LEU A 101 3.40 -6.81 -2.80
CA LEU A 101 2.92 -6.35 -1.50
C LEU A 101 1.77 -5.34 -1.65
N GLU A 102 1.93 -4.34 -2.52
CA GLU A 102 0.93 -3.31 -2.76
C GLU A 102 -0.32 -3.88 -3.44
N SER A 103 -0.16 -4.79 -4.40
CA SER A 103 -1.30 -5.41 -5.09
C SER A 103 -2.12 -6.31 -4.16
N ASP A 104 -1.48 -7.08 -3.29
CA ASP A 104 -2.17 -7.93 -2.32
C ASP A 104 -2.94 -7.08 -1.28
N ARG A 105 -2.33 -5.99 -0.82
CA ARG A 105 -2.98 -5.02 0.08
C ARG A 105 -4.20 -4.36 -0.56
N MET A 106 -4.12 -4.00 -1.85
CA MET A 106 -5.27 -3.45 -2.58
C MET A 106 -6.39 -4.47 -2.80
N ALA A 107 -6.03 -5.73 -3.04
CA ALA A 107 -7.00 -6.80 -3.35
C ALA A 107 -7.71 -7.34 -2.12
N GLY A 108 -7.03 -7.35 -0.96
CA GLY A 108 -7.56 -7.99 0.24
C GLY A 108 -6.92 -7.51 1.52
N PHE A 109 -7.44 -6.41 2.06
CA PHE A 109 -7.06 -5.94 3.37
C PHE A 109 -7.67 -6.85 4.45
N GLU A 110 -6.81 -7.49 5.28
CA GLU A 110 -7.23 -8.31 6.44
C GLU A 110 -6.38 -7.93 7.65
N PRO A 111 -6.91 -7.15 8.63
CA PRO A 111 -6.17 -6.74 9.81
C PRO A 111 -6.06 -7.88 10.83
N PHE A 112 -5.10 -8.77 10.66
CA PHE A 112 -4.92 -9.96 11.50
C PHE A 112 -4.59 -9.66 12.98
N ALA A 113 -3.86 -8.59 13.23
CA ALA A 113 -3.26 -8.33 14.54
C ALA A 113 -4.19 -7.63 15.55
N ILE A 114 -5.37 -7.15 15.14
CA ILE A 114 -6.14 -6.19 15.94
C ILE A 114 -7.35 -6.84 16.59
N PHE A 115 -7.82 -7.97 16.07
CA PHE A 115 -8.96 -8.69 16.66
C PHE A 115 -8.55 -10.09 17.12
N PRO A 116 -8.12 -10.25 18.41
CA PRO A 116 -7.91 -11.57 18.98
C PRO A 116 -9.21 -12.38 18.86
N GLY A 117 -9.17 -13.48 18.12
CA GLY A 117 -10.35 -14.34 17.87
C GLY A 117 -10.92 -14.25 16.43
N TYR A 118 -10.37 -13.42 15.56
CA TYR A 118 -10.74 -13.43 14.15
C TYR A 118 -10.16 -14.67 13.48
N THR A 119 -10.99 -15.69 13.30
CA THR A 119 -10.63 -16.87 12.52
C THR A 119 -10.85 -16.59 11.04
N LYS A 120 -9.80 -16.77 10.26
CA LYS A 120 -9.78 -16.67 8.79
C LYS A 120 -10.82 -17.60 8.18
N THR A 121 -12.04 -17.11 7.99
CA THR A 121 -13.04 -17.83 7.17
C THR A 121 -12.67 -17.57 5.71
N ARG A 122 -11.92 -18.49 5.10
CA ARG A 122 -11.61 -18.48 3.66
C ARG A 122 -12.91 -18.45 2.86
N ARG A 123 -13.38 -17.28 2.48
CA ARG A 123 -14.36 -17.15 1.40
C ARG A 123 -13.60 -16.74 0.14
N TYR A 124 -13.08 -17.75 -0.56
CA TYR A 124 -12.78 -17.59 -1.96
C TYR A 124 -14.09 -17.35 -2.70
N ARG A 125 -14.43 -16.12 -3.02
CA ARG A 125 -15.31 -15.85 -4.14
C ARG A 125 -14.41 -15.73 -5.38
N ARG A 126 -14.48 -16.77 -6.23
CA ARG A 126 -14.04 -16.65 -7.62
C ARG A 126 -14.87 -15.53 -8.26
N ILE A 127 -14.20 -14.54 -8.80
CA ILE A 127 -14.71 -13.65 -9.83
C ILE A 127 -14.32 -14.27 -11.16
#